data_5460214d5ff024e12c6c1ab9ca111038
#
_entry.id   5460214d5ff024e12c6c1ab9ca111038
#
_cell.length_a   1.000
_cell.length_b   1.000
_cell.length_c   1.000
_cell.angle_alpha   90.00
_cell.angle_beta   90.00
_cell.angle_gamma   90.00
#
_symmetry.space_group_name_H-M   'P 1'
#
loop_
_entity.id
_entity.type
_entity.pdbx_description
1 polymer ?
#
loop_
_entity_poly.entity_id
_entity_poly.type
_entity_poly.pdbx_seq_one_letter_code
_entity_poly.pdbx_strand_id
1 'polypeptide(L)'
;MPDTATPPPDDVDRIERALGWRPTWFRPATTARGATDTAARWIVADQHDLEPGRRAAFVKIGATDTTADWTRTEYRNYRSLRGAFLPVVLGFDDDGKRPALALEDLSRADWPPPWTDERVAAVLDALAAIGRTAPPAHLTRQKLDMGADWRDLAVDPGPFLALGICSASWLAGALPVLTAAAAEAPLVGDALVHMDVRSDNLCFRDGRAIVIDWNHARIANPDVDTAFWLPSLHAEGGPPPEAILPDAPALAAWVAGYFCARAGQAPLPEAPHVRPLQVQQSRTALPWAARALGLPPP
;
A
#
# COMPACT_ATOMS: atom_id res chain seq x y z
N MET A 1 28.53 -1.15 8.72
CA MET A 1 28.64 -1.50 7.31
C MET A 1 27.32 -2.14 6.93
N PRO A 2 26.57 -1.68 5.93
CA PRO A 2 25.39 -2.43 5.49
C PRO A 2 25.86 -3.78 4.96
N ASP A 3 25.17 -4.85 5.39
CA ASP A 3 25.43 -6.23 4.96
C ASP A 3 25.32 -6.32 3.44
N THR A 4 26.43 -6.45 2.75
CA THR A 4 26.46 -6.78 1.32
C THR A 4 26.22 -8.28 1.18
N ALA A 5 24.95 -8.67 1.14
CA ALA A 5 24.59 -10.04 0.81
C ALA A 5 24.61 -10.19 -0.71
N THR A 6 25.22 -11.23 -1.22
CA THR A 6 25.14 -11.56 -2.66
C THR A 6 23.87 -12.37 -2.93
N PRO A 7 23.03 -12.00 -3.92
CA PRO A 7 21.89 -12.82 -4.32
C PRO A 7 22.32 -14.24 -4.74
N PRO A 8 21.42 -15.22 -4.69
CA PRO A 8 21.65 -16.52 -5.34
C PRO A 8 22.02 -16.32 -6.82
N PRO A 9 22.91 -17.18 -7.39
CA PRO A 9 23.34 -17.06 -8.79
C PRO A 9 22.19 -16.92 -9.80
N ASP A 10 21.13 -17.71 -9.63
CA ASP A 10 19.93 -17.64 -10.48
C ASP A 10 19.22 -16.28 -10.41
N ASP A 11 19.24 -15.62 -9.26
CA ASP A 11 18.67 -14.29 -9.10
C ASP A 11 19.55 -13.24 -9.76
N VAL A 12 20.89 -13.36 -9.67
CA VAL A 12 21.82 -12.48 -10.40
C VAL A 12 21.58 -12.54 -11.89
N ASP A 13 21.44 -13.74 -12.47
CA ASP A 13 21.19 -13.91 -13.88
C ASP A 13 19.82 -13.35 -14.33
N ARG A 14 18.79 -13.44 -13.47
CA ARG A 14 17.49 -12.81 -13.71
C ARG A 14 17.59 -11.29 -13.68
N ILE A 15 18.28 -10.75 -12.69
CA ILE A 15 18.52 -9.31 -12.56
C ILE A 15 19.24 -8.79 -13.80
N GLU A 16 20.28 -9.49 -14.27
CA GLU A 16 21.01 -9.14 -15.50
C GLU A 16 20.08 -9.14 -16.73
N ARG A 17 19.24 -10.16 -16.90
CA ARG A 17 18.30 -10.20 -18.03
C ARG A 17 17.27 -9.08 -17.96
N ALA A 18 16.72 -8.79 -16.76
CA ALA A 18 15.75 -7.72 -16.57
C ALA A 18 16.35 -6.34 -16.88
N LEU A 19 17.62 -6.11 -16.51
CA LEU A 19 18.30 -4.82 -16.65
C LEU A 19 19.04 -4.64 -17.99
N GLY A 20 19.43 -5.75 -18.64
CA GLY A 20 20.31 -5.73 -19.81
C GLY A 20 21.77 -5.41 -19.49
N TRP A 21 22.17 -5.41 -18.21
CA TRP A 21 23.53 -5.25 -17.73
C TRP A 21 23.74 -6.01 -16.42
N ARG A 22 24.98 -6.46 -16.16
CA ARG A 22 25.31 -7.24 -14.97
C ARG A 22 25.72 -6.33 -13.82
N PRO A 23 25.00 -6.34 -12.69
CA PRO A 23 25.42 -5.64 -11.47
C PRO A 23 26.66 -6.28 -10.85
N THR A 24 27.48 -5.46 -10.19
CA THR A 24 28.63 -5.91 -9.40
C THR A 24 28.47 -5.62 -7.92
N TRP A 25 27.44 -4.85 -7.54
CA TRP A 25 27.13 -4.52 -6.16
C TRP A 25 25.65 -4.81 -5.87
N PHE A 26 25.39 -5.37 -4.68
CA PHE A 26 24.06 -5.81 -4.24
C PHE A 26 23.84 -5.45 -2.78
N ARG A 27 22.62 -5.06 -2.46
CA ARG A 27 22.15 -4.87 -1.09
C ARG A 27 20.70 -5.34 -1.01
N PRO A 28 20.32 -6.18 -0.01
CA PRO A 28 18.91 -6.48 0.22
C PRO A 28 18.14 -5.18 0.45
N ALA A 29 17.04 -4.99 -0.24
CA ALA A 29 16.13 -3.91 0.08
C ALA A 29 15.29 -4.36 1.28
N THR A 30 15.63 -3.84 2.46
CA THR A 30 14.78 -4.00 3.65
C THR A 30 13.56 -3.14 3.42
N THR A 31 12.50 -3.78 3.02
CA THR A 31 11.26 -3.10 2.79
C THR A 31 10.45 -3.01 4.06
N ALA A 32 9.76 -2.01 4.05
CA ALA A 32 8.69 -1.52 4.83
C ALA A 32 7.63 -2.55 5.29
N ARG A 33 6.85 -2.09 6.22
CA ARG A 33 5.92 -2.73 7.15
C ARG A 33 4.84 -3.68 6.58
N GLY A 34 4.63 -3.72 5.27
CA GLY A 34 3.60 -4.55 4.64
C GLY A 34 4.10 -5.54 3.60
N ALA A 35 5.41 -5.64 3.41
CA ALA A 35 6.00 -6.52 2.40
C ALA A 35 5.91 -8.00 2.83
N THR A 36 5.69 -8.87 1.85
CA THR A 36 5.80 -10.32 2.05
C THR A 36 7.26 -10.76 2.03
N ASP A 37 7.63 -11.70 2.89
CA ASP A 37 8.98 -12.30 2.90
C ASP A 37 9.22 -13.23 1.70
N THR A 38 8.18 -13.49 0.90
CA THR A 38 8.19 -14.42 -0.24
C THR A 38 8.55 -13.79 -1.58
N ALA A 39 8.98 -12.51 -1.61
CA ALA A 39 9.57 -11.89 -2.78
C ALA A 39 10.97 -11.38 -2.44
N ALA A 40 11.97 -11.75 -3.24
CA ALA A 40 13.31 -11.20 -3.10
C ALA A 40 13.34 -9.74 -3.60
N ARG A 41 13.99 -8.87 -2.85
CA ARG A 41 14.12 -7.43 -3.16
C ARG A 41 15.54 -6.98 -3.00
N TRP A 42 16.07 -6.36 -4.04
CA TRP A 42 17.47 -5.96 -4.10
C TRP A 42 17.62 -4.52 -4.60
N ILE A 43 18.53 -3.76 -3.98
CA ILE A 43 19.14 -2.61 -4.63
C ILE A 43 20.43 -3.11 -5.27
N VAL A 44 20.58 -2.84 -6.56
CA VAL A 44 21.73 -3.31 -7.35
C VAL A 44 22.40 -2.15 -8.07
N ALA A 45 23.70 -2.25 -8.30
CA ALA A 45 24.44 -1.24 -9.04
C ALA A 45 25.62 -1.86 -9.84
N ASP A 46 26.10 -1.11 -10.83
CA ASP A 46 27.27 -1.47 -11.61
C ASP A 46 28.59 -1.15 -10.89
N GLN A 47 28.54 -0.33 -9.83
CA GLN A 47 29.68 0.07 -9.01
C GLN A 47 29.23 0.18 -7.54
N HIS A 48 30.20 0.37 -6.62
CA HIS A 48 29.92 0.56 -5.20
C HIS A 48 28.96 1.73 -4.95
N ASP A 49 28.15 1.63 -3.89
CA ASP A 49 27.03 2.51 -3.56
C ASP A 49 27.33 4.02 -3.47
N LEU A 50 28.58 4.41 -3.27
CA LEU A 50 28.99 5.81 -3.08
C LEU A 50 29.48 6.51 -4.36
N GLU A 51 29.60 5.81 -5.50
CA GLU A 51 30.14 6.40 -6.71
C GLU A 51 29.10 7.31 -7.42
N PRO A 52 29.47 8.55 -7.78
CA PRO A 52 28.59 9.42 -8.57
C PRO A 52 28.36 8.86 -9.98
N GLY A 53 27.14 9.00 -10.50
CA GLY A 53 26.81 8.59 -11.87
C GLY A 53 26.68 7.07 -12.08
N ARG A 54 26.69 6.27 -11.02
CA ARG A 54 26.44 4.83 -11.08
C ARG A 54 25.08 4.52 -11.70
N ARG A 55 25.00 3.44 -12.46
CA ARG A 55 23.70 2.83 -12.78
C ARG A 55 23.24 2.03 -11.57
N ALA A 56 22.03 2.29 -11.11
CA ALA A 56 21.43 1.59 -9.99
C ALA A 56 19.97 1.26 -10.28
N ALA A 57 19.48 0.20 -9.67
CA ALA A 57 18.10 -0.24 -9.79
C ALA A 57 17.60 -0.87 -8.48
N PHE A 58 16.31 -0.75 -8.23
CA PHE A 58 15.57 -1.64 -7.35
C PHE A 58 15.04 -2.81 -8.18
N VAL A 59 15.22 -4.05 -7.71
CA VAL A 59 14.70 -5.25 -8.39
C VAL A 59 13.88 -6.09 -7.41
N LYS A 60 12.65 -6.41 -7.83
CA LYS A 60 11.71 -7.30 -7.12
C LYS A 60 11.56 -8.60 -7.91
N ILE A 61 11.77 -9.75 -7.25
CA ILE A 61 11.67 -11.08 -7.87
C ILE A 61 10.58 -11.86 -7.14
N GLY A 62 9.55 -12.29 -7.84
CA GLY A 62 8.52 -13.17 -7.31
C GLY A 62 9.09 -14.57 -7.02
N ALA A 63 8.81 -15.12 -5.82
CA ALA A 63 9.35 -16.42 -5.40
C ALA A 63 8.28 -17.50 -5.21
N THR A 64 7.02 -17.11 -5.03
CA THR A 64 5.85 -18.00 -4.98
C THR A 64 4.91 -17.68 -6.14
N ASP A 65 3.95 -18.56 -6.43
CA ASP A 65 2.93 -18.30 -7.47
C ASP A 65 2.22 -16.96 -7.22
N THR A 66 1.84 -16.69 -5.97
CA THR A 66 1.17 -15.45 -5.57
C THR A 66 2.04 -14.21 -5.83
N THR A 67 3.30 -14.21 -5.38
CA THR A 67 4.20 -13.06 -5.57
C THR A 67 4.66 -12.91 -7.01
N ALA A 68 4.72 -14.01 -7.76
CA ALA A 68 4.97 -13.99 -9.20
C ALA A 68 3.82 -13.30 -9.95
N ASP A 69 2.57 -13.66 -9.64
CA ASP A 69 1.39 -13.04 -10.24
C ASP A 69 1.25 -11.57 -9.87
N TRP A 70 1.57 -11.19 -8.63
CA TRP A 70 1.62 -9.78 -8.22
C TRP A 70 2.68 -9.00 -9.00
N THR A 71 3.89 -9.56 -9.16
CA THR A 71 4.96 -8.90 -9.92
C THR A 71 4.60 -8.73 -11.39
N ARG A 72 3.94 -9.72 -12.02
CA ARG A 72 3.41 -9.61 -13.40
C ARG A 72 2.32 -8.55 -13.51
N THR A 73 1.42 -8.51 -12.52
CA THR A 73 0.32 -7.53 -12.48
C THR A 73 0.87 -6.13 -12.31
N GLU A 74 1.82 -5.94 -11.41
CA GLU A 74 2.51 -4.67 -11.18
C GLU A 74 3.20 -4.17 -12.46
N TYR A 75 3.98 -5.02 -13.12
CA TYR A 75 4.62 -4.68 -14.40
C TYR A 75 3.60 -4.32 -15.49
N ARG A 76 2.50 -5.07 -15.61
CA ARG A 76 1.43 -4.79 -16.57
C ARG A 76 0.81 -3.41 -16.32
N ASN A 77 0.60 -3.05 -15.06
CA ASN A 77 0.11 -1.74 -14.68
C ASN A 77 1.11 -0.64 -15.03
N TYR A 78 2.38 -0.76 -14.62
CA TYR A 78 3.42 0.21 -14.98
C TYR A 78 3.53 0.45 -16.48
N ARG A 79 3.48 -0.59 -17.29
CA ARG A 79 3.55 -0.45 -18.76
C ARG A 79 2.40 0.35 -19.35
N SER A 80 1.25 0.28 -18.72
CA SER A 80 0.01 0.88 -19.21
C SER A 80 -0.24 2.29 -18.67
N LEU A 81 0.38 2.64 -17.55
CA LEU A 81 0.21 3.93 -16.89
C LEU A 81 1.24 4.96 -17.36
N ARG A 82 0.86 6.23 -17.24
CA ARG A 82 1.74 7.38 -17.49
C ARG A 82 1.44 8.46 -16.46
N GLY A 83 2.48 9.02 -15.87
CA GLY A 83 2.34 10.12 -14.90
C GLY A 83 3.61 10.35 -14.11
N ALA A 84 3.77 11.55 -13.56
CA ALA A 84 4.92 11.91 -12.72
C ALA A 84 4.89 11.24 -11.34
N PHE A 85 3.77 10.60 -11.01
CA PHE A 85 3.58 9.81 -9.78
C PHE A 85 4.13 8.38 -9.88
N LEU A 86 4.68 7.98 -11.03
CA LEU A 86 5.24 6.64 -11.25
C LEU A 86 6.76 6.64 -11.15
N PRO A 87 7.35 5.55 -10.63
CA PRO A 87 8.78 5.30 -10.82
C PRO A 87 9.09 4.98 -12.29
N VAL A 88 10.35 5.14 -12.67
CA VAL A 88 10.84 4.69 -13.98
C VAL A 88 10.98 3.17 -13.98
N VAL A 89 10.34 2.50 -14.92
CA VAL A 89 10.55 1.08 -15.18
C VAL A 89 11.81 0.90 -16.02
N LEU A 90 12.79 0.18 -15.50
CA LEU A 90 14.06 -0.10 -16.17
C LEU A 90 14.04 -1.38 -16.98
N GLY A 91 13.25 -2.38 -16.53
CA GLY A 91 13.12 -3.62 -17.28
C GLY A 91 12.28 -4.68 -16.58
N PHE A 92 12.13 -5.81 -17.27
CA PHE A 92 11.35 -6.96 -16.80
C PHE A 92 11.85 -8.23 -17.46
N ASP A 93 12.01 -9.29 -16.68
CA ASP A 93 12.31 -10.66 -17.14
C ASP A 93 11.28 -11.63 -16.56
N ASP A 94 10.78 -12.57 -17.35
CA ASP A 94 9.83 -13.59 -16.89
C ASP A 94 10.07 -14.91 -17.60
N ASP A 95 10.53 -15.91 -16.88
CA ASP A 95 10.71 -17.28 -17.35
C ASP A 95 9.47 -18.16 -17.19
N GLY A 96 8.33 -17.55 -16.86
CA GLY A 96 7.07 -18.23 -16.56
C GLY A 96 6.92 -18.69 -15.11
N LYS A 97 7.98 -18.61 -14.28
CA LYS A 97 7.96 -19.01 -12.85
C LYS A 97 8.29 -17.86 -11.91
N ARG A 98 9.43 -17.22 -12.10
CA ARG A 98 9.98 -16.21 -11.18
C ARG A 98 10.24 -14.89 -11.91
N PRO A 99 9.22 -14.07 -12.16
CA PRO A 99 9.38 -12.78 -12.81
C PRO A 99 10.25 -11.83 -11.98
N ALA A 100 11.07 -11.04 -12.67
CA ALA A 100 11.89 -9.98 -12.10
C ALA A 100 11.47 -8.62 -12.69
N LEU A 101 11.06 -7.69 -11.83
CA LEU A 101 10.71 -6.32 -12.19
C LEU A 101 11.82 -5.38 -11.70
N ALA A 102 12.40 -4.61 -12.62
CA ALA A 102 13.43 -3.62 -12.32
C ALA A 102 12.85 -2.21 -12.44
N LEU A 103 12.97 -1.45 -11.36
CA LEU A 103 12.58 -0.05 -11.24
C LEU A 103 13.82 0.81 -10.94
N GLU A 104 13.71 2.12 -11.13
CA GLU A 104 14.73 3.05 -10.65
C GLU A 104 14.98 2.89 -9.13
N ASP A 105 16.20 3.12 -8.71
CA ASP A 105 16.57 3.12 -7.29
C ASP A 105 16.06 4.39 -6.60
N LEU A 106 15.02 4.23 -5.79
CA LEU A 106 14.43 5.29 -4.97
C LEU A 106 14.94 5.28 -3.52
N SER A 107 15.98 4.51 -3.19
CA SER A 107 16.50 4.40 -1.82
C SER A 107 17.04 5.73 -1.27
N ARG A 108 17.36 6.70 -2.14
CA ARG A 108 17.81 8.05 -1.78
C ARG A 108 16.71 9.11 -1.86
N ALA A 109 15.49 8.75 -2.22
CA ALA A 109 14.35 9.64 -2.15
C ALA A 109 13.95 9.88 -0.69
N ASP A 110 13.17 10.90 -0.44
CA ASP A 110 12.64 11.19 0.90
C ASP A 110 11.43 10.29 1.18
N TRP A 111 11.53 9.43 2.19
CA TRP A 111 10.47 8.53 2.61
C TRP A 111 9.78 9.04 3.88
N PRO A 112 8.44 9.04 3.96
CA PRO A 112 7.72 9.39 5.18
C PRO A 112 7.76 8.25 6.22
N PRO A 113 7.51 8.53 7.54
CA PRO A 113 7.43 9.86 8.10
C PRO A 113 8.80 10.56 8.14
N PRO A 114 8.89 11.88 8.47
CA PRO A 114 7.82 12.72 9.00
C PRO A 114 6.87 13.23 7.91
N TRP A 115 5.62 13.45 8.30
CA TRP A 115 4.61 14.09 7.46
C TRP A 115 4.62 15.60 7.70
N THR A 116 4.79 16.37 6.63
CA THR A 116 4.62 17.82 6.58
C THR A 116 3.43 18.18 5.71
N ASP A 117 2.92 19.40 5.83
CA ASP A 117 1.78 19.86 5.02
C ASP A 117 2.09 19.77 3.51
N GLU A 118 3.34 20.07 3.11
CA GLU A 118 3.78 19.97 1.72
C GLU A 118 3.78 18.52 1.24
N ARG A 119 4.21 17.57 2.07
CA ARG A 119 4.20 16.15 1.74
C ARG A 119 2.78 15.61 1.63
N VAL A 120 1.89 16.00 2.54
CA VAL A 120 0.47 15.66 2.48
C VAL A 120 -0.16 16.21 1.20
N ALA A 121 0.08 17.49 0.88
CA ALA A 121 -0.40 18.11 -0.35
C ALA A 121 0.12 17.39 -1.61
N ALA A 122 1.42 17.03 -1.65
CA ALA A 122 2.01 16.31 -2.77
C ALA A 122 1.38 14.93 -3.00
N VAL A 123 1.00 14.22 -1.92
CA VAL A 123 0.27 12.94 -2.05
C VAL A 123 -1.13 13.18 -2.59
N LEU A 124 -1.87 14.17 -2.06
CA LEU A 124 -3.21 14.49 -2.57
C LEU A 124 -3.19 14.89 -4.06
N ASP A 125 -2.18 15.66 -4.47
CA ASP A 125 -1.97 15.99 -5.88
C ASP A 125 -1.70 14.76 -6.75
N ALA A 126 -0.89 13.82 -6.24
CA ALA A 126 -0.61 12.55 -6.91
C ALA A 126 -1.89 11.69 -7.02
N LEU A 127 -2.67 11.55 -5.95
CA LEU A 127 -3.94 10.82 -5.96
C LEU A 127 -4.96 11.46 -6.93
N ALA A 128 -5.05 12.78 -6.96
CA ALA A 128 -5.86 13.49 -7.94
C ALA A 128 -5.39 13.25 -9.38
N ALA A 129 -4.07 13.19 -9.62
CA ALA A 129 -3.51 12.87 -10.93
C ALA A 129 -3.78 11.40 -11.33
N ILE A 130 -3.67 10.46 -10.40
CA ILE A 130 -4.03 9.06 -10.58
C ILE A 130 -5.50 8.94 -10.97
N GLY A 131 -6.42 9.56 -10.23
CA GLY A 131 -7.86 9.52 -10.50
C GLY A 131 -8.26 10.12 -11.86
N ARG A 132 -7.47 11.06 -12.42
CA ARG A 132 -7.66 11.62 -13.76
C ARG A 132 -7.02 10.78 -14.86
N THR A 133 -6.17 9.82 -14.53
CA THR A 133 -5.51 8.96 -15.51
C THR A 133 -6.51 7.90 -15.99
N ALA A 134 -6.62 7.73 -17.31
CA ALA A 134 -7.48 6.69 -17.88
C ALA A 134 -7.05 5.31 -17.36
N PRO A 135 -7.97 4.53 -16.78
CA PRO A 135 -7.65 3.19 -16.31
C PRO A 135 -7.15 2.30 -17.46
N PRO A 136 -6.11 1.49 -17.23
CA PRO A 136 -5.67 0.49 -18.19
C PRO A 136 -6.81 -0.44 -18.66
N ALA A 137 -6.84 -0.77 -19.94
CA ALA A 137 -7.92 -1.57 -20.54
C ALA A 137 -8.06 -2.99 -19.96
N HIS A 138 -7.03 -3.50 -19.30
CA HIS A 138 -7.07 -4.82 -18.65
C HIS A 138 -7.68 -4.77 -17.24
N LEU A 139 -7.86 -3.59 -16.65
CA LEU A 139 -8.59 -3.44 -15.40
C LEU A 139 -10.09 -3.45 -15.70
N THR A 140 -10.80 -4.30 -14.97
CA THR A 140 -12.27 -4.40 -15.10
C THR A 140 -12.94 -3.72 -13.91
N ARG A 141 -14.10 -3.12 -14.15
CA ARG A 141 -14.97 -2.64 -13.07
C ARG A 141 -15.49 -3.84 -12.29
N GLN A 142 -15.07 -3.95 -11.07
CA GLN A 142 -15.56 -4.97 -10.14
C GLN A 142 -16.03 -4.26 -8.88
N LYS A 143 -17.04 -4.82 -8.23
CA LYS A 143 -17.40 -4.38 -6.88
C LYS A 143 -16.16 -4.52 -6.00
N LEU A 144 -15.81 -3.46 -5.28
CA LEU A 144 -14.76 -3.52 -4.28
C LEU A 144 -15.24 -4.45 -3.15
N ASP A 145 -14.88 -5.73 -3.26
CA ASP A 145 -14.99 -6.69 -2.19
C ASP A 145 -13.64 -6.76 -1.49
N MET A 146 -13.60 -6.23 -0.29
CA MET A 146 -12.39 -6.23 0.52
C MET A 146 -12.31 -7.45 1.45
N GLY A 147 -13.20 -8.42 1.29
CA GLY A 147 -13.33 -9.60 2.15
C GLY A 147 -14.00 -9.27 3.48
N ALA A 148 -13.30 -9.35 4.62
CA ALA A 148 -13.91 -9.13 5.95
C ALA A 148 -14.33 -7.67 6.20
N ASP A 149 -15.48 -7.49 6.82
CA ASP A 149 -16.10 -6.21 7.19
C ASP A 149 -16.77 -6.27 8.59
N TRP A 150 -17.64 -5.30 8.91
CA TRP A 150 -18.39 -5.26 10.17
C TRP A 150 -19.26 -6.49 10.42
N ARG A 151 -19.73 -7.17 9.39
CA ARG A 151 -20.58 -8.38 9.51
C ARG A 151 -19.75 -9.55 10.01
N ASP A 152 -18.53 -9.70 9.51
CA ASP A 152 -17.61 -10.75 9.99
C ASP A 152 -17.19 -10.47 11.44
N LEU A 153 -16.93 -9.22 11.77
CA LEU A 153 -16.60 -8.81 13.14
C LEU A 153 -17.78 -9.03 14.09
N ALA A 154 -19.02 -8.89 13.61
CA ALA A 154 -20.24 -9.17 14.38
C ALA A 154 -20.38 -10.66 14.73
N VAL A 155 -19.90 -11.56 13.87
CA VAL A 155 -19.95 -13.01 14.10
C VAL A 155 -18.95 -13.43 15.17
N ASP A 156 -17.74 -12.87 15.16
CA ASP A 156 -16.70 -13.16 16.16
C ASP A 156 -15.95 -11.90 16.57
N PRO A 157 -16.50 -11.09 17.50
CA PRO A 157 -15.85 -9.88 17.97
C PRO A 157 -14.68 -10.11 18.94
N GLY A 158 -14.54 -11.33 19.50
CA GLY A 158 -13.60 -11.67 20.56
C GLY A 158 -12.15 -11.27 20.24
N PRO A 159 -11.58 -11.69 19.11
CA PRO A 159 -10.21 -11.34 18.73
C PRO A 159 -9.97 -9.82 18.60
N PHE A 160 -10.93 -9.07 18.09
CA PHE A 160 -10.82 -7.61 18.00
C PHE A 160 -10.92 -6.94 19.38
N LEU A 161 -11.88 -7.36 20.21
CA LEU A 161 -12.04 -6.83 21.57
C LEU A 161 -10.82 -7.07 22.45
N ALA A 162 -10.11 -8.18 22.25
CA ALA A 162 -8.85 -8.48 22.95
C ALA A 162 -7.74 -7.45 22.68
N LEU A 163 -7.84 -6.64 21.60
CA LEU A 163 -6.90 -5.56 21.31
C LEU A 163 -7.10 -4.31 22.18
N GLY A 164 -8.21 -4.22 22.92
CA GLY A 164 -8.52 -3.10 23.82
C GLY A 164 -8.72 -1.76 23.10
N ILE A 165 -9.18 -1.78 21.84
CA ILE A 165 -9.43 -0.56 21.05
C ILE A 165 -10.79 0.06 21.40
N CYS A 166 -11.76 -0.76 21.75
CA CYS A 166 -13.07 -0.34 22.27
C CYS A 166 -13.59 -1.33 23.31
N SER A 167 -14.63 -0.93 24.06
CA SER A 167 -15.34 -1.86 24.94
C SER A 167 -16.35 -2.72 24.20
N ALA A 168 -16.70 -3.89 24.76
CA ALA A 168 -17.73 -4.76 24.20
C ALA A 168 -19.12 -4.06 24.15
N SER A 169 -19.45 -3.28 25.17
CA SER A 169 -20.73 -2.53 25.24
C SER A 169 -20.76 -1.43 24.17
N TRP A 170 -19.65 -0.72 23.97
CA TRP A 170 -19.55 0.28 22.90
C TRP A 170 -19.74 -0.36 21.54
N LEU A 171 -19.01 -1.43 21.26
CA LEU A 171 -19.07 -2.13 19.98
C LEU A 171 -20.50 -2.62 19.68
N ALA A 172 -21.15 -3.26 20.65
CA ALA A 172 -22.53 -3.76 20.49
C ALA A 172 -23.53 -2.63 20.15
N GLY A 173 -23.36 -1.45 20.76
CA GLY A 173 -24.20 -0.29 20.47
C GLY A 173 -23.90 0.40 19.13
N ALA A 174 -22.62 0.46 18.76
CA ALA A 174 -22.16 1.16 17.54
C ALA A 174 -22.31 0.30 16.26
N LEU A 175 -22.21 -1.02 16.36
CA LEU A 175 -22.13 -1.93 15.23
C LEU A 175 -23.27 -1.80 14.20
N PRO A 176 -24.56 -1.65 14.60
CA PRO A 176 -25.63 -1.43 13.62
C PRO A 176 -25.44 -0.16 12.80
N VAL A 177 -25.04 0.94 13.45
CA VAL A 177 -24.81 2.23 12.79
C VAL A 177 -23.60 2.17 11.85
N LEU A 178 -22.48 1.58 12.31
CA LEU A 178 -21.26 1.39 11.52
C LEU A 178 -21.53 0.50 10.29
N THR A 179 -22.26 -0.60 10.46
CA THR A 179 -22.60 -1.50 9.36
C THR A 179 -23.49 -0.83 8.32
N ALA A 180 -24.53 -0.11 8.77
CA ALA A 180 -25.43 0.62 7.88
C ALA A 180 -24.69 1.71 7.10
N ALA A 181 -23.86 2.52 7.78
CA ALA A 181 -23.09 3.57 7.14
C ALA A 181 -22.06 3.01 6.14
N ALA A 182 -21.36 1.94 6.48
CA ALA A 182 -20.40 1.32 5.58
C ALA A 182 -21.06 0.75 4.31
N ALA A 183 -22.31 0.28 4.38
CA ALA A 183 -23.06 -0.21 3.22
C ALA A 183 -23.38 0.91 2.21
N GLU A 184 -23.45 2.16 2.66
CA GLU A 184 -23.71 3.34 1.83
C GLU A 184 -22.42 3.99 1.28
N ALA A 185 -21.25 3.38 1.53
CA ALA A 185 -19.98 3.96 1.07
C ALA A 185 -19.97 4.09 -0.47
N PRO A 186 -19.62 5.29 -1.01
CA PRO A 186 -19.59 5.54 -2.44
C PRO A 186 -18.37 4.90 -3.10
N LEU A 187 -18.35 3.58 -3.22
CA LEU A 187 -17.20 2.82 -3.73
C LEU A 187 -17.14 2.76 -5.26
N VAL A 188 -18.28 2.92 -5.92
CA VAL A 188 -18.40 2.80 -7.38
C VAL A 188 -17.94 4.09 -8.04
N GLY A 189 -17.12 3.97 -9.08
CA GLY A 189 -16.61 5.09 -9.87
C GLY A 189 -15.88 4.59 -11.12
N ASP A 190 -15.34 5.52 -11.86
CA ASP A 190 -14.64 5.29 -13.13
C ASP A 190 -13.16 5.66 -13.05
N ALA A 191 -12.69 6.08 -11.88
CA ALA A 191 -11.31 6.51 -11.68
C ALA A 191 -10.37 5.33 -11.46
N LEU A 192 -9.13 5.49 -11.90
CA LEU A 192 -8.05 4.62 -11.46
C LEU A 192 -7.78 4.88 -9.98
N VAL A 193 -7.64 3.83 -9.19
CA VAL A 193 -7.23 3.86 -7.79
C VAL A 193 -6.09 2.88 -7.55
N HIS A 194 -5.20 3.21 -6.63
CA HIS A 194 -4.03 2.39 -6.28
C HIS A 194 -4.37 1.26 -5.31
N MET A 195 -5.23 1.51 -4.34
CA MET A 195 -5.73 0.60 -3.30
C MET A 195 -4.73 0.18 -2.20
N ASP A 196 -3.50 0.68 -2.22
CA ASP A 196 -2.52 0.40 -1.16
C ASP A 196 -1.61 1.62 -0.90
N VAL A 197 -2.23 2.79 -0.73
CA VAL A 197 -1.53 4.05 -0.44
C VAL A 197 -1.10 4.06 1.01
N ARG A 198 0.23 4.02 1.24
CA ARG A 198 0.86 4.00 2.57
C ARG A 198 2.25 4.60 2.50
N SER A 199 2.83 4.96 3.65
CA SER A 199 4.17 5.55 3.76
C SER A 199 5.29 4.69 3.16
N ASP A 200 5.13 3.37 3.15
CA ASP A 200 6.07 2.43 2.56
C ASP A 200 5.89 2.20 1.05
N ASN A 201 4.80 2.72 0.49
CA ASN A 201 4.54 2.75 -0.95
C ASN A 201 4.62 4.17 -1.55
N LEU A 202 5.14 5.13 -0.76
CA LEU A 202 5.25 6.54 -1.12
C LEU A 202 6.64 7.06 -0.85
N CYS A 203 7.23 7.78 -1.79
CA CYS A 203 8.41 8.60 -1.53
C CYS A 203 8.31 9.94 -2.27
N PHE A 204 9.19 10.86 -1.91
CA PHE A 204 9.18 12.21 -2.49
C PHE A 204 10.49 12.48 -3.23
N ARG A 205 10.37 13.07 -4.41
CA ARG A 205 11.49 13.57 -5.20
C ARG A 205 11.08 14.86 -5.89
N ASP A 206 11.90 15.89 -5.76
CA ASP A 206 11.64 17.21 -6.33
C ASP A 206 10.26 17.78 -5.94
N GLY A 207 9.86 17.57 -4.67
CA GLY A 207 8.57 18.02 -4.13
C GLY A 207 7.34 17.26 -4.63
N ARG A 208 7.51 16.15 -5.37
CA ARG A 208 6.41 15.33 -5.90
C ARG A 208 6.38 13.95 -5.25
N ALA A 209 5.18 13.44 -4.99
CA ALA A 209 5.00 12.07 -4.53
C ALA A 209 5.13 11.08 -5.68
N ILE A 210 5.91 10.03 -5.44
CA ILE A 210 6.03 8.84 -6.30
C ILE A 210 5.35 7.70 -5.57
N VAL A 211 4.46 6.99 -6.26
CA VAL A 211 3.68 5.86 -5.73
C VAL A 211 4.19 4.58 -6.37
N ILE A 212 4.51 3.58 -5.54
CA ILE A 212 5.03 2.28 -5.98
C ILE A 212 4.09 1.14 -5.55
N ASP A 213 4.36 -0.08 -6.02
CA ASP A 213 3.62 -1.32 -5.70
C ASP A 213 2.17 -1.33 -6.25
N TRP A 214 2.06 -1.18 -7.58
CA TRP A 214 0.80 -1.05 -8.33
C TRP A 214 0.04 -2.36 -8.57
N ASN A 215 0.30 -3.41 -7.83
CA ASN A 215 -0.34 -4.73 -8.00
C ASN A 215 -1.82 -4.76 -7.59
N HIS A 216 -2.28 -3.80 -6.78
CA HIS A 216 -3.65 -3.71 -6.28
C HIS A 216 -4.55 -2.73 -7.03
N ALA A 217 -4.05 -2.09 -8.10
CA ALA A 217 -4.82 -1.10 -8.85
C ALA A 217 -6.20 -1.58 -9.28
N ARG A 218 -7.21 -0.70 -9.18
CA ARG A 218 -8.62 -0.96 -9.49
C ARG A 218 -9.26 0.23 -10.18
N ILE A 219 -10.53 0.05 -10.58
CA ILE A 219 -11.42 1.13 -11.03
C ILE A 219 -12.48 1.31 -9.95
N ALA A 220 -12.52 2.52 -9.35
CA ALA A 220 -13.42 2.84 -8.24
C ALA A 220 -13.68 4.35 -8.14
N ASN A 221 -14.34 4.77 -7.06
CA ASN A 221 -14.40 6.17 -6.66
C ASN A 221 -12.99 6.65 -6.24
N PRO A 222 -12.50 7.80 -6.73
CA PRO A 222 -11.16 8.29 -6.41
C PRO A 222 -10.93 8.56 -4.93
N ASP A 223 -11.97 8.87 -4.15
CA ASP A 223 -11.85 9.12 -2.72
C ASP A 223 -11.49 7.88 -1.90
N VAL A 224 -11.61 6.68 -2.50
CA VAL A 224 -11.26 5.41 -1.85
C VAL A 224 -9.78 5.38 -1.45
N ASP A 225 -8.86 5.79 -2.34
CA ASP A 225 -7.43 5.81 -2.03
C ASP A 225 -7.13 6.79 -0.88
N THR A 226 -7.72 7.98 -0.92
CA THR A 226 -7.59 8.95 0.15
C THR A 226 -8.11 8.37 1.46
N ALA A 227 -9.33 7.83 1.47
CA ALA A 227 -9.94 7.28 2.69
C ALA A 227 -9.13 6.14 3.30
N PHE A 228 -8.54 5.25 2.49
CA PHE A 228 -7.68 4.16 2.95
C PHE A 228 -6.34 4.63 3.51
N TRP A 229 -5.78 5.70 2.95
CA TRP A 229 -4.51 6.27 3.41
C TRP A 229 -4.63 6.98 4.76
N LEU A 230 -5.73 7.70 5.01
CA LEU A 230 -5.90 8.59 6.17
C LEU A 230 -5.63 7.96 7.54
N PRO A 231 -6.08 6.72 7.85
CA PRO A 231 -5.74 6.08 9.12
C PRO A 231 -4.24 5.89 9.34
N SER A 232 -3.50 5.50 8.29
CA SER A 232 -2.04 5.35 8.35
C SER A 232 -1.35 6.70 8.48
N LEU A 233 -1.75 7.69 7.70
CA LEU A 233 -1.26 9.05 7.77
C LEU A 233 -1.37 9.62 9.19
N HIS A 234 -2.57 9.53 9.78
CA HIS A 234 -2.80 10.04 11.13
C HIS A 234 -2.02 9.27 12.20
N ALA A 235 -1.93 7.95 12.08
CA ALA A 235 -1.14 7.12 13.00
C ALA A 235 0.36 7.43 12.97
N GLU A 236 0.86 8.00 11.88
CA GLU A 236 2.25 8.41 11.68
C GLU A 236 2.50 9.90 11.94
N GLY A 237 1.56 10.59 12.57
CA GLY A 237 1.68 12.00 12.99
C GLY A 237 1.19 13.03 11.97
N GLY A 238 0.55 12.60 10.90
CA GLY A 238 -0.13 13.49 9.96
C GLY A 238 -1.47 14.03 10.51
N PRO A 239 -2.17 14.87 9.74
CA PRO A 239 -3.43 15.48 10.14
C PRO A 239 -4.51 14.44 10.43
N PRO A 240 -5.54 14.78 11.23
CA PRO A 240 -6.68 13.90 11.44
C PRO A 240 -7.45 13.72 10.12
N PRO A 241 -8.08 12.54 9.90
CA PRO A 241 -8.79 12.22 8.66
C PRO A 241 -9.81 13.25 8.23
N GLU A 242 -10.56 13.82 9.17
CA GLU A 242 -11.60 14.83 8.92
C GLU A 242 -11.05 16.18 8.44
N ALA A 243 -9.76 16.45 8.61
CA ALA A 243 -9.13 17.64 8.03
C ALA A 243 -8.96 17.53 6.50
N ILE A 244 -8.95 16.29 5.97
CA ILE A 244 -8.79 16.01 4.54
C ILE A 244 -10.11 15.59 3.90
N LEU A 245 -10.88 14.72 4.59
CA LEU A 245 -12.22 14.28 4.16
C LEU A 245 -13.26 14.62 5.26
N PRO A 246 -13.73 15.89 5.32
CA PRO A 246 -14.58 16.36 6.42
C PRO A 246 -15.96 15.69 6.44
N ASP A 247 -16.55 15.40 5.28
CA ASP A 247 -17.93 14.92 5.14
C ASP A 247 -17.99 13.51 4.53
N ALA A 248 -17.25 12.55 5.12
CA ALA A 248 -17.13 11.20 4.59
C ALA A 248 -17.50 10.09 5.59
N PRO A 249 -18.68 10.15 6.28
CA PRO A 249 -19.02 9.18 7.32
C PRO A 249 -19.12 7.74 6.79
N ALA A 250 -19.65 7.55 5.58
CA ALA A 250 -19.78 6.23 4.97
C ALA A 250 -18.42 5.61 4.61
N LEU A 251 -17.50 6.41 4.03
CA LEU A 251 -16.12 5.96 3.76
C LEU A 251 -15.36 5.68 5.06
N ALA A 252 -15.50 6.53 6.08
CA ALA A 252 -14.89 6.33 7.39
C ALA A 252 -15.34 5.00 8.01
N ALA A 253 -16.66 4.72 7.98
CA ALA A 253 -17.21 3.48 8.49
C ALA A 253 -16.72 2.26 7.68
N TRP A 254 -16.66 2.37 6.36
CA TRP A 254 -16.19 1.28 5.50
C TRP A 254 -14.70 0.96 5.74
N VAL A 255 -13.84 1.97 5.79
CA VAL A 255 -12.40 1.82 6.07
C VAL A 255 -12.18 1.25 7.47
N ALA A 256 -12.90 1.74 8.48
CA ALA A 256 -12.82 1.21 9.84
C ALA A 256 -13.25 -0.26 9.90
N GLY A 257 -14.31 -0.65 9.19
CA GLY A 257 -14.78 -2.04 9.08
C GLY A 257 -13.70 -2.95 8.50
N TYR A 258 -13.05 -2.51 7.43
CA TYR A 258 -11.94 -3.25 6.82
C TYR A 258 -10.80 -3.53 7.79
N PHE A 259 -10.32 -2.52 8.50
CA PHE A 259 -9.19 -2.67 9.41
C PHE A 259 -9.57 -3.42 10.70
N CYS A 260 -10.70 -3.08 11.32
CA CYS A 260 -11.14 -3.68 12.58
C CYS A 260 -11.44 -5.18 12.43
N ALA A 261 -12.07 -5.60 11.33
CA ALA A 261 -12.36 -7.00 11.07
C ALA A 261 -11.10 -7.87 10.87
N ARG A 262 -9.97 -7.25 10.53
CA ARG A 262 -8.69 -7.96 10.30
C ARG A 262 -7.70 -7.86 11.43
N ALA A 263 -7.74 -6.77 12.18
CA ALA A 263 -6.74 -6.45 13.19
C ALA A 263 -6.58 -7.55 14.26
N GLY A 264 -7.70 -8.20 14.66
CA GLY A 264 -7.70 -9.28 15.65
C GLY A 264 -7.41 -10.69 15.09
N GLN A 265 -7.31 -10.83 13.77
CA GLN A 265 -7.09 -12.14 13.15
C GLN A 265 -5.66 -12.65 13.39
N ALA A 266 -5.46 -13.97 13.23
CA ALA A 266 -4.15 -14.59 13.32
C ALA A 266 -3.14 -13.94 12.35
N PRO A 267 -1.85 -13.84 12.74
CA PRO A 267 -0.79 -13.36 11.86
C PRO A 267 -0.75 -14.15 10.54
N LEU A 268 -0.42 -13.46 9.45
CA LEU A 268 -0.19 -14.10 8.17
C LEU A 268 1.26 -14.63 8.14
N PRO A 269 1.49 -15.95 7.95
CA PRO A 269 2.85 -16.50 7.97
C PRO A 269 3.80 -15.84 6.99
N GLU A 270 3.29 -15.50 5.78
CA GLU A 270 4.08 -14.89 4.72
C GLU A 270 4.17 -13.35 4.81
N ALA A 271 3.42 -12.72 5.73
CA ALA A 271 3.38 -11.28 5.92
C ALA A 271 3.13 -10.91 7.40
N PRO A 272 4.06 -11.22 8.30
CA PRO A 272 3.87 -11.11 9.76
C PRO A 272 3.60 -9.68 10.23
N HIS A 273 4.05 -8.68 9.48
CA HIS A 273 3.88 -7.26 9.81
C HIS A 273 2.51 -6.68 9.46
N VAL A 274 1.70 -7.38 8.66
CA VAL A 274 0.39 -6.87 8.20
C VAL A 274 -0.59 -6.70 9.35
N ARG A 275 -0.71 -7.67 10.27
CA ARG A 275 -1.65 -7.56 11.39
C ARG A 275 -1.30 -6.43 12.37
N PRO A 276 -0.04 -6.28 12.83
CA PRO A 276 0.38 -5.11 13.60
C PRO A 276 0.04 -3.77 12.94
N LEU A 277 0.24 -3.65 11.62
CA LEU A 277 -0.13 -2.46 10.87
C LEU A 277 -1.65 -2.22 10.90
N GLN A 278 -2.45 -3.26 10.66
CA GLN A 278 -3.92 -3.15 10.72
C GLN A 278 -4.44 -2.80 12.12
N VAL A 279 -3.78 -3.25 13.19
CA VAL A 279 -4.07 -2.82 14.56
C VAL A 279 -3.81 -1.31 14.70
N GLN A 280 -2.69 -0.82 14.21
CA GLN A 280 -2.37 0.63 14.24
C GLN A 280 -3.40 1.44 13.46
N GLN A 281 -3.76 0.99 12.26
CA GLN A 281 -4.79 1.61 11.42
C GLN A 281 -6.17 1.59 12.07
N SER A 282 -6.55 0.52 12.76
CA SER A 282 -7.83 0.42 13.49
C SER A 282 -7.93 1.45 14.62
N ARG A 283 -6.82 1.75 15.31
CA ARG A 283 -6.77 2.73 16.40
C ARG A 283 -7.02 4.17 15.94
N THR A 284 -6.89 4.45 14.67
CA THR A 284 -7.17 5.75 14.05
C THR A 284 -8.46 5.73 13.24
N ALA A 285 -8.74 4.65 12.53
CA ALA A 285 -9.95 4.51 11.70
C ALA A 285 -11.23 4.45 12.53
N LEU A 286 -11.25 3.67 13.64
CA LEU A 286 -12.46 3.53 14.46
C LEU A 286 -12.89 4.84 15.13
N PRO A 287 -11.98 5.60 15.79
CA PRO A 287 -12.35 6.92 16.30
C PRO A 287 -12.77 7.92 15.22
N TRP A 288 -12.18 7.87 14.02
CA TRP A 288 -12.63 8.67 12.89
C TRP A 288 -14.07 8.34 12.51
N ALA A 289 -14.39 7.06 12.29
CA ALA A 289 -15.75 6.62 11.98
C ALA A 289 -16.75 7.00 13.08
N ALA A 290 -16.35 6.86 14.35
CA ALA A 290 -17.20 7.25 15.47
C ALA A 290 -17.52 8.77 15.46
N ARG A 291 -16.51 9.64 15.28
CA ARG A 291 -16.74 11.09 15.19
C ARG A 291 -17.58 11.47 13.98
N ALA A 292 -17.27 10.91 12.81
CA ALA A 292 -18.00 11.18 11.56
C ALA A 292 -19.48 10.78 11.62
N LEU A 293 -19.82 9.79 12.45
CA LEU A 293 -21.19 9.30 12.66
C LEU A 293 -21.88 9.84 13.92
N GLY A 294 -21.22 10.74 14.68
CA GLY A 294 -21.75 11.27 15.92
C GLY A 294 -21.90 10.23 17.04
N LEU A 295 -21.12 9.15 16.99
CA LEU A 295 -21.07 8.13 18.05
C LEU A 295 -20.16 8.60 19.21
N PRO A 296 -20.39 8.11 20.44
CA PRO A 296 -19.45 8.36 21.54
C PRO A 296 -18.06 7.77 21.21
N PRO A 297 -17.00 8.25 21.87
CA PRO A 297 -15.66 7.67 21.72
C PRO A 297 -15.65 6.16 22.00
N PRO A 298 -14.91 5.36 21.22
CA PRO A 298 -14.83 3.90 21.40
C PRO A 298 -14.14 3.46 22.68
#